data_89796d6e7b5d38152d61d1a9d7620329
#
_entry.id   89796d6e7b5d38152d61d1a9d7620329
#
_cell.length_a   1.000
_cell.length_b   1.000
_cell.length_c   1.000
_cell.angle_alpha   90.00
_cell.angle_beta   90.00
_cell.angle_gamma   90.00
#
_symmetry.space_group_name_H-M   'P 1'
#
loop_
_entity.id
_entity.type
_entity.pdbx_description
1 polymer ?
#
loop_
_entity_poly.entity_id
_entity_poly.type
_entity_poly.pdbx_seq_one_letter_code
_entity_poly.pdbx_strand_id
1 'polypeptide(L)'
;MLKNDVSDMITAAQLRAARALLGIDQRELAERAGLSLPTIQRMEASHGVIRGNVESLTKLVTALTAAGIEFIGDAAPSRGKGRGVRLLE
;
A
#
# COMPACT_ATOMS: atom_id res chain seq x y z
N MET A 1 -11.14 -18.24 -2.76
CA MET A 1 -10.77 -17.69 -2.73
C MET A 1 -9.96 -17.17 -2.64
N LEU A 2 -9.67 -17.01 -2.82
CA LEU A 2 -8.96 -16.48 -2.65
C LEU A 2 -8.59 -15.58 -3.09
N LYS A 3 -8.83 -15.24 -2.99
CA LYS A 3 -8.50 -14.25 -3.36
C LYS A 3 -7.51 -13.45 -2.87
N ASN A 4 -6.82 -13.39 -2.86
CA ASN A 4 -5.61 -12.75 -2.45
C ASN A 4 -4.84 -12.23 -3.60
N ASP A 5 -5.54 -11.66 -4.49
CA ASP A 5 -4.92 -10.92 -5.56
C ASP A 5 -4.39 -9.63 -4.96
N VAL A 6 -3.07 -9.49 -4.88
CA VAL A 6 -2.42 -8.34 -4.27
C VAL A 6 -2.86 -7.04 -4.92
N SER A 7 -3.19 -7.09 -6.22
CA SER A 7 -3.58 -5.89 -6.94
C SER A 7 -4.88 -5.28 -6.43
N ASP A 8 -5.68 -6.06 -5.67
CA ASP A 8 -6.92 -5.56 -5.10
C ASP A 8 -6.77 -5.13 -3.65
N MET A 9 -5.58 -5.22 -3.09
CA MET A 9 -5.40 -4.99 -1.66
C MET A 9 -5.41 -3.53 -1.28
N ILE A 10 -4.81 -2.67 -2.09
CA ILE A 10 -4.69 -1.27 -1.70
C ILE A 10 -4.90 -0.32 -2.87
N THR A 11 -5.28 0.91 -2.53
CA THR A 11 -5.41 1.99 -3.50
C THR A 11 -4.22 2.91 -3.40
N ALA A 12 -4.08 3.77 -4.41
CA ALA A 12 -3.04 4.80 -4.39
C ALA A 12 -3.19 5.72 -3.18
N ALA A 13 -4.44 6.02 -2.81
CA ALA A 13 -4.70 6.86 -1.63
C ALA A 13 -4.22 6.18 -0.36
N GLN A 14 -4.46 4.88 -0.22
CA GLN A 14 -3.96 4.13 0.93
C GLN A 14 -2.44 4.13 0.96
N LEU A 15 -1.80 3.99 -0.21
CA LEU A 15 -0.35 4.01 -0.29
C LEU A 15 0.21 5.35 0.17
N ARG A 16 -0.36 6.45 -0.32
CA ARG A 16 0.08 7.78 0.10
C ARG A 16 -0.16 7.99 1.58
N ALA A 17 -1.30 7.53 2.09
CA ALA A 17 -1.62 7.67 3.52
C ALA A 17 -0.65 6.86 4.37
N ALA A 18 -0.31 5.65 3.95
CA ALA A 18 0.65 4.82 4.68
C ALA A 18 2.00 5.51 4.76
N ARG A 19 2.45 6.07 3.64
CA ARG A 19 3.72 6.79 3.61
C ARG A 19 3.67 8.00 4.54
N ALA A 20 2.56 8.71 4.53
CA ALA A 20 2.38 9.88 5.41
C ALA A 20 2.41 9.48 6.88
N LEU A 21 1.75 8.38 7.23
CA LEU A 21 1.74 7.90 8.60
C LEU A 21 3.15 7.52 9.08
N LEU A 22 3.96 6.97 8.19
CA LEU A 22 5.33 6.60 8.52
C LEU A 22 6.29 7.78 8.48
N GLY A 23 5.88 8.90 7.88
CA GLY A 23 6.73 10.07 7.77
C GLY A 23 7.88 9.88 6.80
N ILE A 24 7.72 9.06 5.77
CA ILE A 24 8.79 8.79 4.81
C ILE A 24 8.41 9.33 3.44
N ASP A 25 9.44 9.62 2.64
CA ASP A 25 9.20 10.08 1.28
C ASP A 25 9.19 8.90 0.31
N GLN A 26 8.95 9.18 -0.95
CA GLN A 26 8.84 8.14 -1.96
C GLN A 26 10.18 7.41 -2.16
N ARG A 27 11.28 8.11 -2.04
CA ARG A 27 12.61 7.51 -2.21
C ARG A 27 12.87 6.49 -1.11
N GLU A 28 12.56 6.83 0.13
CA GLU A 28 12.77 5.91 1.23
C GLU A 28 11.86 4.70 1.09
N LEU A 29 10.62 4.91 0.68
CA LEU A 29 9.72 3.79 0.45
C LEU A 29 10.25 2.86 -0.61
N ALA A 30 10.77 3.43 -1.71
CA ALA A 30 11.34 2.63 -2.79
C ALA A 30 12.49 1.76 -2.27
N GLU A 31 13.36 2.35 -1.44
CA GLU A 31 14.48 1.61 -0.88
C GLU A 31 14.00 0.48 0.02
N ARG A 32 13.04 0.75 0.88
CA ARG A 32 12.53 -0.27 1.79
C ARG A 32 11.84 -1.41 1.05
N ALA A 33 11.17 -1.10 -0.04
CA ALA A 33 10.43 -2.10 -0.80
C ALA A 33 11.29 -2.83 -1.84
N GLY A 34 12.50 -2.34 -2.08
CA GLY A 34 13.33 -2.91 -3.13
C GLY A 34 12.80 -2.61 -4.51
N LEU A 35 12.20 -1.44 -4.68
CA LEU A 35 11.62 -0.99 -5.94
C LEU A 35 12.29 0.29 -6.38
N SER A 36 12.14 0.64 -7.66
CA SER A 36 12.69 1.90 -8.15
C SER A 36 11.76 3.05 -7.78
N LEU A 37 12.33 4.25 -7.67
CA LEU A 37 11.53 5.43 -7.41
C LEU A 37 10.46 5.67 -8.47
N PRO A 38 10.77 5.54 -9.78
CA PRO A 38 9.72 5.69 -10.79
C PRO A 38 8.56 4.70 -10.61
N THR A 39 8.83 3.49 -10.13
CA THR A 39 7.77 2.52 -9.88
C THR A 39 6.85 3.02 -8.77
N ILE A 40 7.42 3.52 -7.68
CA ILE A 40 6.62 4.08 -6.58
C ILE A 40 5.79 5.28 -7.08
N GLN A 41 6.42 6.16 -7.84
CA GLN A 41 5.74 7.35 -8.37
C GLN A 41 4.55 6.96 -9.24
N ARG A 42 4.75 5.96 -10.10
CA ARG A 42 3.68 5.49 -10.98
C ARG A 42 2.53 4.89 -10.18
N MET A 43 2.86 4.11 -9.15
CA MET A 43 1.83 3.50 -8.31
C MET A 43 1.02 4.56 -7.58
N GLU A 44 1.68 5.59 -7.05
CA GLU A 44 0.99 6.64 -6.31
C GLU A 44 0.17 7.55 -7.22
N ALA A 45 0.48 7.57 -8.49
CA ALA A 45 -0.26 8.37 -9.46
C ALA A 45 -1.48 7.64 -10.01
N SER A 46 -1.69 6.39 -9.62
CA SER A 46 -2.83 5.61 -10.09
C SER A 46 -4.14 6.19 -9.56
N HIS A 47 -5.21 5.96 -10.30
CA HIS A 47 -6.55 6.30 -9.84
C HIS A 47 -7.18 5.03 -9.28
N GLY A 48 -7.50 5.03 -7.98
CA GLY A 48 -8.07 3.85 -7.35
C GLY A 48 -7.02 2.81 -7.00
N VAL A 49 -7.32 1.55 -7.28
CA VAL A 49 -6.42 0.45 -6.95
C VAL A 49 -5.11 0.59 -7.72
N ILE A 50 -3.99 0.41 -7.03
CA ILE A 50 -2.69 0.56 -7.68
C ILE A 50 -2.45 -0.57 -8.67
N ARG A 51 -1.64 -0.27 -9.68
CA ARG A 51 -1.31 -1.23 -10.73
C ARG A 51 0.17 -1.55 -10.70
N GLY A 52 0.48 -2.79 -11.00
CA GLY A 52 1.84 -3.27 -11.06
C GLY A 52 1.81 -4.79 -11.18
N ASN A 53 2.98 -5.40 -11.39
CA ASN A 53 3.00 -6.84 -11.38
C ASN A 53 2.94 -7.35 -9.94
N VAL A 54 2.62 -8.65 -9.81
CA VAL A 54 2.41 -9.25 -8.48
C VAL A 54 3.65 -9.12 -7.62
N GLU A 55 4.82 -9.29 -8.21
CA GLU A 55 6.07 -9.23 -7.45
C GLU A 55 6.28 -7.83 -6.85
N SER A 56 6.09 -6.79 -7.66
CA SER A 56 6.27 -5.41 -7.17
C SER A 56 5.25 -5.07 -6.10
N LEU A 57 3.99 -5.46 -6.31
CA LEU A 57 2.94 -5.18 -5.35
C LEU A 57 3.19 -5.91 -4.03
N THR A 58 3.65 -7.15 -4.10
CA THR A 58 3.97 -7.92 -2.92
C THR A 58 5.11 -7.28 -2.14
N LYS A 59 6.16 -6.85 -2.85
CA LYS A 59 7.30 -6.18 -2.20
C LYS A 59 6.83 -4.92 -1.47
N LEU A 60 5.98 -4.14 -2.12
CA LEU A 60 5.47 -2.92 -1.53
C LEU A 60 4.66 -3.19 -0.26
N VAL A 61 3.70 -4.09 -0.35
CA VAL A 61 2.83 -4.40 0.79
C VAL A 61 3.64 -5.02 1.93
N THR A 62 4.58 -5.88 1.60
CA THR A 62 5.43 -6.51 2.61
C THR A 62 6.25 -5.45 3.36
N ALA A 63 6.83 -4.49 2.63
CA ALA A 63 7.63 -3.44 3.27
C ALA A 63 6.79 -2.58 4.19
N LEU A 64 5.59 -2.20 3.76
CA LEU A 64 4.72 -1.35 4.57
C LEU A 64 4.18 -2.11 5.78
N THR A 65 3.82 -3.37 5.61
CA THR A 65 3.36 -4.20 6.71
C THR A 65 4.47 -4.39 7.74
N ALA A 66 5.69 -4.63 7.28
CA ALA A 66 6.84 -4.75 8.19
C ALA A 66 7.10 -3.47 8.96
N ALA A 67 6.72 -2.32 8.40
CA ALA A 67 6.89 -1.03 9.07
C ALA A 67 5.73 -0.71 10.02
N GLY A 68 4.74 -1.59 10.13
CA GLY A 68 3.65 -1.42 11.07
C GLY A 68 2.33 -0.95 10.47
N ILE A 69 2.25 -0.89 9.15
CA ILE A 69 1.01 -0.45 8.49
C ILE A 69 0.03 -1.62 8.36
N GLU A 70 -1.20 -1.37 8.77
CA GLU A 70 -2.31 -2.28 8.53
C GLU A 70 -3.23 -1.63 7.50
N PHE A 71 -3.54 -2.38 6.44
CA PHE A 71 -4.46 -1.91 5.40
C PHE A 71 -5.88 -2.38 5.71
N ILE A 72 -6.81 -1.46 5.62
CA ILE A 72 -8.23 -1.74 5.89
C ILE A 72 -8.97 -1.75 4.57
N GLY A 73 -9.50 -2.91 4.20
CA GLY A 73 -10.23 -3.04 2.95
C GLY A 73 -11.71 -2.72 3.12
N ASP A 74 -12.42 -2.72 2.00
CA ASP A 74 -13.83 -2.35 1.97
C ASP A 74 -14.69 -3.20 2.89
N ALA A 75 -14.37 -4.46 3.03
CA ALA A 75 -15.17 -5.40 3.80
C ALA A 75 -14.61 -5.65 5.20
N ALA A 76 -13.62 -4.86 5.61
CA ALA A 76 -12.99 -5.05 6.91
C ALA A 76 -13.99 -4.74 8.02
N PRO A 77 -13.96 -5.49 9.12
CA PRO A 77 -14.87 -5.23 10.24
C PRO A 77 -14.49 -3.90 10.89
N SER A 78 -15.31 -2.90 10.66
CA SER A 78 -15.12 -1.58 11.23
C SER A 78 -16.48 -0.91 11.25
N ARG A 79 -16.50 0.36 11.60
CA ARG A 79 -17.75 1.07 11.75
C ARG A 79 -18.40 1.45 10.44
N GLY A 80 -17.69 1.40 9.36
CA GLY A 80 -18.27 1.80 8.10
C GLY A 80 -17.70 1.01 6.95
N LYS A 81 -17.96 1.50 5.77
CA LYS A 81 -17.41 0.95 4.55
C LYS A 81 -16.28 1.83 4.06
N GLY A 82 -15.48 1.29 3.16
CA GLY A 82 -14.38 2.04 2.60
C GLY A 82 -13.06 1.52 3.06
N ARG A 83 -12.03 2.09 2.48
CA ARG A 83 -10.66 1.65 2.71
C ARG A 83 -9.91 2.63 3.58
N GLY A 84 -8.93 2.13 4.32
CA GLY A 84 -8.12 2.99 5.16
C GLY A 84 -6.79 2.34 5.47
N VAL A 85 -6.04 3.00 6.34
CA VAL A 85 -4.77 2.49 6.83
C VAL A 85 -4.65 2.84 8.31
N ARG A 86 -3.88 2.03 9.01
CA ARG A 86 -3.59 2.26 10.41
C ARG A 86 -2.13 1.94 10.67
N LEU A 87 -1.47 2.79 11.44
CA LEU A 87 -0.12 2.49 11.90
C LEU A 87 -0.24 1.80 13.24
N LEU A 88 0.29 0.59 13.31
CA LEU A 88 0.31 -0.20 14.54
C LEU A 88 1.55 0.17 15.33
N GLU A 89 1.38 0.55 16.57
CA GLU A 89 2.48 0.96 17.43
C GLU A 89 2.45 0.21 18.74
#